data_73b66ab3c4e21dd711f8c40ab826ac90
#
_entry.id   73b66ab3c4e21dd711f8c40ab826ac90
#
_cell.length_a   1.000
_cell.length_b   1.000
_cell.length_c   1.000
_cell.angle_alpha   90.00
_cell.angle_beta   90.00
_cell.angle_gamma   90.00
#
_symmetry.space_group_name_H-M   'P 1'
#
loop_
_entity.id
_entity.type
_entity.pdbx_description
1 polymer ?
#
loop_
_entity_poly.entity_id
_entity_poly.type
_entity_poly.pdbx_seq_one_letter_code
_entity_poly.pdbx_strand_id
1 'polypeptide(L)'
;VWESCYVSAKQHHWVNRGFLHGPLLPIYGSGAIIILFVTLPVADNLWLVYILGLLAATALEYVVGAVMERLFKVRYWDYTKQPFNLHGYICLTSSIAWGFFSILLVRFVHPPVDRLLHKLPALLVNPLAGIITAAFLYDTVTSTRAAIDLREVLTKLTEENAELRRLAEKAEAAQARTAEELKAFREKTSL
;
A
#
# COMPACT_ATOMS: atom_id res chain seq x y z
N VAL A 1 6.00 -5.71 -10.38
CA VAL A 1 6.55 -5.67 -11.76
C VAL A 1 5.43 -5.52 -12.77
N TRP A 2 4.45 -6.42 -12.83
CA TRP A 2 3.37 -6.39 -13.84
C TRP A 2 2.60 -5.05 -13.83
N GLU A 3 2.17 -4.59 -12.68
CA GLU A 3 1.43 -3.32 -12.53
C GLU A 3 2.29 -2.12 -12.93
N SER A 4 3.56 -2.09 -12.54
CA SER A 4 4.50 -1.05 -12.96
C SER A 4 4.70 -1.07 -14.47
N CYS A 5 4.85 -2.24 -15.09
CA CYS A 5 4.95 -2.39 -16.54
C CYS A 5 3.69 -1.90 -17.26
N TYR A 6 2.50 -2.28 -16.78
CA TYR A 6 1.23 -1.86 -17.37
C TYR A 6 1.04 -0.33 -17.33
N VAL A 7 1.30 0.27 -16.17
CA VAL A 7 1.18 1.73 -16.02
C VAL A 7 2.25 2.47 -16.81
N SER A 8 3.49 1.95 -16.82
CA SER A 8 4.58 2.52 -17.62
C SER A 8 4.29 2.49 -19.11
N ALA A 9 3.72 1.40 -19.61
CA ALA A 9 3.29 1.29 -21.01
C ALA A 9 2.19 2.31 -21.37
N LYS A 10 1.25 2.55 -20.43
CA LYS A 10 0.17 3.52 -20.63
C LYS A 10 0.64 4.98 -20.55
N GLN A 11 1.64 5.27 -19.73
CA GLN A 11 2.12 6.63 -19.49
C GLN A 11 3.39 6.98 -20.29
N HIS A 12 3.92 6.02 -21.07
CA HIS A 12 5.14 6.18 -21.88
C HIS A 12 6.41 6.60 -21.08
N HIS A 13 6.42 6.38 -19.76
CA HIS A 13 7.58 6.54 -18.90
C HIS A 13 7.55 5.50 -17.77
N TRP A 14 8.74 5.20 -17.23
CA TRP A 14 8.83 4.20 -16.15
C TRP A 14 8.18 4.71 -14.85
N VAL A 15 7.18 3.99 -14.36
CA VAL A 15 6.49 4.27 -13.10
C VAL A 15 6.67 3.08 -12.16
N ASN A 16 7.39 3.30 -11.08
CA ASN A 16 7.46 2.30 -10.01
C ASN A 16 6.23 2.46 -9.09
N ARG A 17 5.41 1.43 -9.00
CA ARG A 17 4.25 1.37 -8.11
C ARG A 17 4.50 0.56 -6.83
N GLY A 18 5.69 0.02 -6.65
CA GLY A 18 6.09 -0.69 -5.43
C GLY A 18 6.44 0.27 -4.30
N PHE A 19 6.38 -0.23 -3.05
CA PHE A 19 6.91 0.48 -1.88
C PHE A 19 8.45 0.62 -1.96
N LEU A 20 9.13 -0.42 -2.46
CA LEU A 20 10.58 -0.44 -2.64
C LEU A 20 10.98 0.23 -3.96
N HIS A 21 12.21 0.76 -4.02
CA HIS A 21 12.79 1.29 -5.26
C HIS A 21 13.05 0.17 -6.27
N GLY A 22 13.47 -1.01 -5.78
CA GLY A 22 13.70 -2.19 -6.60
C GLY A 22 12.43 -2.94 -7.00
N PRO A 23 12.60 -4.04 -7.75
CA PRO A 23 11.47 -4.81 -8.29
C PRO A 23 10.79 -5.73 -7.26
N LEU A 24 11.30 -5.80 -6.04
CA LEU A 24 10.77 -6.67 -5.00
C LEU A 24 9.53 -6.06 -4.36
N LEU A 25 8.55 -6.90 -4.07
CA LEU A 25 7.30 -6.52 -3.41
C LEU A 25 7.17 -7.33 -2.10
N PRO A 26 7.51 -6.72 -0.94
CA PRO A 26 7.56 -7.42 0.35
C PRO A 26 6.27 -8.15 0.69
N ILE A 27 5.12 -7.54 0.41
CA ILE A 27 3.82 -8.13 0.72
C ILE A 27 3.57 -9.45 -0.03
N TYR A 28 3.98 -9.55 -1.31
CA TYR A 28 3.81 -10.79 -2.07
C TYR A 28 4.77 -11.89 -1.62
N GLY A 29 6.02 -11.54 -1.30
CA GLY A 29 7.00 -12.48 -0.78
C GLY A 29 6.61 -13.03 0.59
N SER A 30 6.27 -12.14 1.53
CA SER A 30 5.79 -12.54 2.86
C SER A 30 4.47 -13.30 2.78
N GLY A 31 3.55 -12.87 1.90
CA GLY A 31 2.30 -13.57 1.64
C GLY A 31 2.52 -15.00 1.14
N ALA A 32 3.41 -15.19 0.17
CA ALA A 32 3.74 -16.51 -0.34
C ALA A 32 4.31 -17.43 0.76
N ILE A 33 5.22 -16.91 1.59
CA ILE A 33 5.80 -17.66 2.72
C ILE A 33 4.72 -18.06 3.73
N ILE A 34 3.85 -17.12 4.13
CA ILE A 34 2.79 -17.38 5.11
C ILE A 34 1.78 -18.39 4.54
N ILE A 35 1.35 -18.20 3.28
CA ILE A 35 0.44 -19.15 2.63
C ILE A 35 1.06 -20.55 2.59
N LEU A 36 2.31 -20.70 2.13
CA LEU A 36 3.00 -21.98 2.09
C LEU A 36 3.12 -22.60 3.49
N PHE A 37 3.49 -21.81 4.50
CA PHE A 37 3.63 -22.29 5.86
C PHE A 37 2.33 -22.92 6.41
N VAL A 38 1.17 -22.31 6.14
CA VAL A 38 -0.11 -22.82 6.66
C VAL A 38 -0.74 -23.88 5.76
N THR A 39 -0.38 -23.93 4.47
CA THR A 39 -1.07 -24.81 3.50
C THR A 39 -0.27 -26.04 3.09
N LEU A 40 1.06 -26.03 3.18
CA LEU A 40 1.88 -27.21 2.83
C LEU A 40 1.53 -28.46 3.66
N PRO A 41 1.26 -28.36 4.99
CA PRO A 41 0.86 -29.55 5.77
C PRO A 41 -0.44 -30.21 5.30
N VAL A 42 -1.27 -29.48 4.57
CA VAL A 42 -2.60 -29.91 4.07
C VAL A 42 -2.68 -29.88 2.55
N ALA A 43 -1.54 -29.88 1.86
CA ALA A 43 -1.45 -29.67 0.42
C ALA A 43 -2.29 -30.68 -0.39
N ASP A 44 -2.55 -31.87 0.11
CA ASP A 44 -3.37 -32.89 -0.55
C ASP A 44 -4.85 -32.55 -0.60
N ASN A 45 -5.33 -31.68 0.30
CA ASN A 45 -6.73 -31.25 0.37
C ASN A 45 -6.88 -29.81 -0.15
N LEU A 46 -7.33 -29.67 -1.40
CA LEU A 46 -7.49 -28.37 -2.06
C LEU A 46 -8.45 -27.44 -1.34
N TRP A 47 -9.48 -27.96 -0.65
CA TRP A 47 -10.40 -27.14 0.11
C TRP A 47 -9.73 -26.51 1.34
N LEU A 48 -8.89 -27.29 2.03
CA LEU A 48 -8.11 -26.76 3.16
C LEU A 48 -7.07 -25.76 2.68
N VAL A 49 -6.39 -26.02 1.56
CA VAL A 49 -5.46 -25.06 0.93
C VAL A 49 -6.18 -23.76 0.61
N TYR A 50 -7.37 -23.85 -0.01
CA TYR A 50 -8.18 -22.67 -0.32
C TYR A 50 -8.55 -21.87 0.93
N ILE A 51 -9.16 -22.53 1.92
CA ILE A 51 -9.67 -21.83 3.12
C ILE A 51 -8.53 -21.26 3.96
N LEU A 52 -7.50 -22.06 4.25
CA LEU A 52 -6.36 -21.58 5.06
C LEU A 52 -5.58 -20.47 4.35
N GLY A 53 -5.38 -20.61 3.05
CA GLY A 53 -4.72 -19.61 2.23
C GLY A 53 -5.51 -18.30 2.15
N LEU A 54 -6.83 -18.38 1.95
CA LEU A 54 -7.74 -17.23 1.99
C LEU A 54 -7.62 -16.50 3.33
N LEU A 55 -7.75 -17.22 4.44
CA LEU A 55 -7.71 -16.63 5.78
C LEU A 55 -6.35 -15.99 6.09
N ALA A 56 -5.26 -16.71 5.81
CA ALA A 56 -3.91 -16.26 6.10
C ALA A 56 -3.52 -15.03 5.25
N ALA A 57 -3.83 -15.05 3.95
CA ALA A 57 -3.53 -13.93 3.06
C ALA A 57 -4.40 -12.70 3.38
N THR A 58 -5.69 -12.89 3.67
CA THR A 58 -6.60 -11.80 4.07
C THR A 58 -6.16 -11.17 5.39
N ALA A 59 -5.76 -11.97 6.37
CA ALA A 59 -5.23 -11.46 7.64
C ALA A 59 -3.94 -10.65 7.42
N LEU A 60 -3.02 -11.13 6.59
CA LEU A 60 -1.80 -10.40 6.24
C LEU A 60 -2.12 -9.09 5.51
N GLU A 61 -3.01 -9.13 4.50
CA GLU A 61 -3.42 -7.94 3.73
C GLU A 61 -4.01 -6.87 4.66
N TYR A 62 -4.86 -7.26 5.60
CA TYR A 62 -5.42 -6.36 6.60
C TYR A 62 -4.34 -5.75 7.51
N VAL A 63 -3.47 -6.57 8.08
CA VAL A 63 -2.41 -6.11 8.98
C VAL A 63 -1.46 -5.17 8.25
N VAL A 64 -1.02 -5.54 7.05
CA VAL A 64 -0.10 -4.71 6.26
C VAL A 64 -0.78 -3.39 5.87
N GLY A 65 -2.03 -3.41 5.42
CA GLY A 65 -2.78 -2.20 5.09
C GLY A 65 -2.90 -1.24 6.29
N ALA A 66 -3.29 -1.76 7.45
CA ALA A 66 -3.42 -0.98 8.67
C ALA A 66 -2.07 -0.41 9.18
N VAL A 67 -1.01 -1.22 9.14
CA VAL A 67 0.35 -0.80 9.54
C VAL A 67 0.89 0.27 8.60
N MET A 68 0.76 0.08 7.29
CA MET A 68 1.26 1.04 6.28
C MET A 68 0.54 2.39 6.39
N GLU A 69 -0.78 2.39 6.53
CA GLU A 69 -1.54 3.63 6.72
C GLU A 69 -1.17 4.32 8.05
N ARG A 70 -0.97 3.55 9.12
CA ARG A 70 -0.58 4.12 10.43
C ARG A 70 0.82 4.73 10.41
N LEU A 71 1.77 4.07 9.74
CA LEU A 71 3.17 4.52 9.66
C LEU A 71 3.36 5.68 8.69
N PHE A 72 2.81 5.56 7.49
CA PHE A 72 3.08 6.50 6.39
C PHE A 72 1.95 7.49 6.12
N LYS A 73 0.77 7.32 6.77
CA LYS A 73 -0.44 8.14 6.55
C LYS A 73 -0.92 8.14 5.09
N VAL A 74 -0.54 7.11 4.33
CA VAL A 74 -0.92 6.91 2.93
C VAL A 74 -1.48 5.52 2.76
N ARG A 75 -2.57 5.38 2.00
CA ARG A 75 -3.13 4.10 1.59
C ARG A 75 -2.49 3.68 0.28
N TYR A 76 -1.88 2.50 0.26
CA TYR A 76 -1.30 1.91 -0.95
C TYR A 76 -2.36 1.25 -1.83
N TRP A 77 -3.48 0.81 -1.22
CA TRP A 77 -4.70 0.34 -1.88
C TRP A 77 -5.90 0.75 -1.05
N ASP A 78 -7.07 0.83 -1.69
CA ASP A 78 -8.30 1.27 -1.03
C ASP A 78 -9.51 0.51 -1.59
N TYR A 79 -10.11 -0.35 -0.75
CA TYR A 79 -11.32 -1.11 -1.07
C TYR A 79 -12.59 -0.49 -0.50
N THR A 80 -12.58 0.76 -0.04
CA THR A 80 -13.77 1.39 0.58
C THR A 80 -14.99 1.38 -0.33
N LYS A 81 -14.81 1.40 -1.65
CA LYS A 81 -15.88 1.32 -2.65
C LYS A 81 -16.32 -0.11 -2.97
N GLN A 82 -15.64 -1.13 -2.45
CA GLN A 82 -15.98 -2.52 -2.71
C GLN A 82 -16.98 -3.06 -1.69
N PRO A 83 -17.91 -3.96 -2.10
CA PRO A 83 -18.85 -4.58 -1.17
C PRO A 83 -18.12 -5.46 -0.15
N PHE A 84 -18.67 -5.51 1.07
CA PHE A 84 -18.12 -6.28 2.19
C PHE A 84 -16.64 -5.97 2.47
N ASN A 85 -16.26 -4.69 2.36
CA ASN A 85 -14.93 -4.28 2.79
C ASN A 85 -14.87 -4.10 4.31
N LEU A 86 -13.68 -4.28 4.87
CA LEU A 86 -13.40 -4.00 6.27
C LEU A 86 -12.33 -2.90 6.32
N HIS A 87 -12.75 -1.71 6.77
CA HIS A 87 -11.93 -0.49 6.87
C HIS A 87 -11.23 -0.07 5.56
N GLY A 88 -11.64 -0.62 4.40
CA GLY A 88 -10.99 -0.39 3.11
C GLY A 88 -9.67 -1.15 2.91
N TYR A 89 -9.19 -1.93 3.89
CA TYR A 89 -7.95 -2.71 3.79
C TYR A 89 -8.14 -4.03 3.08
N ILE A 90 -9.29 -4.67 3.25
CA ILE A 90 -9.68 -5.94 2.64
C ILE A 90 -11.11 -5.87 2.12
N CYS A 91 -11.46 -6.74 1.18
CA CYS A 91 -12.84 -6.92 0.73
C CYS A 91 -13.11 -8.41 0.41
N LEU A 92 -14.38 -8.78 0.31
CA LEU A 92 -14.76 -10.17 0.03
C LEU A 92 -14.16 -10.68 -1.30
N THR A 93 -14.15 -9.84 -2.33
CA THR A 93 -13.63 -10.21 -3.65
C THR A 93 -12.12 -10.50 -3.60
N SER A 94 -11.33 -9.66 -2.91
CA SER A 94 -9.89 -9.89 -2.76
C SER A 94 -9.62 -11.15 -1.93
N SER A 95 -10.38 -11.39 -0.87
CA SER A 95 -10.24 -12.57 -0.02
C SER A 95 -10.53 -13.87 -0.80
N ILE A 96 -11.60 -13.89 -1.59
CA ILE A 96 -11.92 -15.04 -2.47
C ILE A 96 -10.78 -15.28 -3.47
N ALA A 97 -10.24 -14.22 -4.09
CA ALA A 97 -9.12 -14.34 -5.01
C ALA A 97 -7.86 -14.91 -4.35
N TRP A 98 -7.57 -14.52 -3.11
CA TRP A 98 -6.44 -15.08 -2.35
C TRP A 98 -6.56 -16.58 -2.14
N GLY A 99 -7.76 -17.12 -1.93
CA GLY A 99 -7.98 -18.57 -1.87
C GLY A 99 -7.55 -19.28 -3.17
N PHE A 100 -7.94 -18.75 -4.33
CA PHE A 100 -7.53 -19.30 -5.63
C PHE A 100 -6.02 -19.13 -5.87
N PHE A 101 -5.45 -17.98 -5.53
CA PHE A 101 -4.01 -17.77 -5.65
C PHE A 101 -3.21 -18.70 -4.73
N SER A 102 -3.76 -19.10 -3.59
CA SER A 102 -3.13 -20.08 -2.70
C SER A 102 -3.06 -21.48 -3.35
N ILE A 103 -4.13 -21.91 -4.02
CA ILE A 103 -4.10 -23.15 -4.80
C ILE A 103 -3.07 -23.04 -5.94
N LEU A 104 -3.08 -21.93 -6.68
CA LEU A 104 -2.13 -21.68 -7.75
C LEU A 104 -0.68 -21.73 -7.24
N LEU A 105 -0.42 -21.09 -6.11
CA LEU A 105 0.90 -21.04 -5.48
C LEU A 105 1.37 -22.47 -5.11
N VAL A 106 0.54 -23.23 -4.38
CA VAL A 106 0.90 -24.53 -3.84
C VAL A 106 1.07 -25.58 -4.95
N ARG A 107 0.20 -25.57 -5.96
CA ARG A 107 0.17 -26.61 -6.99
C ARG A 107 1.04 -26.32 -8.21
N PHE A 108 1.19 -25.07 -8.57
CA PHE A 108 1.82 -24.71 -9.84
C PHE A 108 3.11 -23.90 -9.67
N VAL A 109 3.18 -22.99 -8.72
CA VAL A 109 4.34 -22.09 -8.55
C VAL A 109 5.39 -22.69 -7.64
N HIS A 110 5.02 -23.21 -6.47
CA HIS A 110 5.95 -23.75 -5.49
C HIS A 110 6.72 -24.99 -5.99
N PRO A 111 6.11 -26.01 -6.62
CA PRO A 111 6.83 -27.23 -6.98
C PRO A 111 7.99 -27.03 -7.98
N PRO A 112 7.88 -26.20 -9.03
CA PRO A 112 9.03 -25.94 -9.89
C PRO A 112 10.12 -25.10 -9.19
N VAL A 113 9.74 -24.16 -8.33
CA VAL A 113 10.70 -23.35 -7.54
C VAL A 113 11.46 -24.25 -6.57
N ASP A 114 10.77 -25.10 -5.84
CA ASP A 114 11.35 -26.06 -4.91
C ASP A 114 12.34 -27.00 -5.61
N ARG A 115 11.94 -27.59 -6.74
CA ARG A 115 12.81 -28.43 -7.58
C ARG A 115 14.04 -27.68 -8.09
N LEU A 116 13.90 -26.41 -8.46
CA LEU A 116 15.01 -25.59 -8.89
C LEU A 116 16.00 -25.34 -7.75
N LEU A 117 15.50 -24.98 -6.58
CA LEU A 117 16.32 -24.72 -5.39
C LEU A 117 17.09 -25.98 -4.95
N HIS A 118 16.47 -27.14 -4.98
CA HIS A 118 17.14 -28.40 -4.64
C HIS A 118 18.22 -28.84 -5.64
N LYS A 119 18.17 -28.35 -6.89
CA LYS A 119 19.22 -28.59 -7.88
C LYS A 119 20.44 -27.69 -7.72
N LEU A 120 20.31 -26.58 -7.03
CA LEU A 120 21.41 -25.62 -6.84
C LEU A 120 22.34 -26.11 -5.72
N PRO A 121 23.67 -26.08 -5.91
CA PRO A 121 24.61 -26.40 -4.85
C PRO A 121 24.44 -25.44 -3.66
N ALA A 122 24.45 -25.97 -2.43
CA ALA A 122 24.34 -25.15 -1.22
C ALA A 122 25.43 -24.06 -1.14
N LEU A 123 26.58 -24.32 -1.75
CA LEU A 123 27.70 -23.36 -1.89
C LEU A 123 27.29 -22.08 -2.63
N LEU A 124 26.36 -22.17 -3.57
CA LEU A 124 25.83 -21.01 -4.33
C LEU A 124 24.58 -20.40 -3.67
N VAL A 125 23.71 -21.23 -3.13
CA VAL A 125 22.43 -20.79 -2.56
C VAL A 125 22.64 -19.84 -1.36
N ASN A 126 23.52 -20.20 -0.43
CA ASN A 126 23.74 -19.40 0.77
C ASN A 126 24.34 -18.01 0.50
N PRO A 127 25.41 -17.86 -0.30
CA PRO A 127 25.92 -16.52 -0.65
C PRO A 127 24.91 -15.70 -1.45
N LEU A 128 24.20 -16.32 -2.40
CA LEU A 128 23.19 -15.62 -3.20
C LEU A 128 22.03 -15.13 -2.34
N ALA A 129 21.52 -15.97 -1.43
CA ALA A 129 20.51 -15.58 -0.46
C ALA A 129 20.99 -14.43 0.44
N GLY A 130 22.25 -14.47 0.88
CA GLY A 130 22.86 -13.39 1.68
C GLY A 130 22.92 -12.06 0.90
N ILE A 131 23.35 -12.08 -0.37
CA ILE A 131 23.40 -10.90 -1.23
C ILE A 131 21.98 -10.33 -1.46
N ILE A 132 21.03 -11.18 -1.82
CA ILE A 132 19.64 -10.75 -2.05
C ILE A 132 19.03 -10.16 -0.78
N THR A 133 19.28 -10.79 0.38
CA THR A 133 18.80 -10.28 1.67
C THR A 133 19.43 -8.94 2.01
N ALA A 134 20.73 -8.77 1.82
CA ALA A 134 21.41 -7.48 2.05
C ALA A 134 20.87 -6.38 1.14
N ALA A 135 20.68 -6.66 -0.15
CA ALA A 135 20.09 -5.72 -1.10
C ALA A 135 18.64 -5.37 -0.73
N PHE A 136 17.85 -6.35 -0.32
CA PHE A 136 16.46 -6.17 0.14
C PHE A 136 16.41 -5.28 1.39
N LEU A 137 17.26 -5.54 2.39
CA LEU A 137 17.32 -4.73 3.61
C LEU A 137 17.74 -3.29 3.31
N TYR A 138 18.75 -3.11 2.47
CA TYR A 138 19.19 -1.78 2.04
C TYR A 138 18.04 -1.00 1.37
N ASP A 139 17.38 -1.62 0.40
CA ASP A 139 16.24 -1.00 -0.31
C ASP A 139 15.06 -0.73 0.64
N THR A 140 14.77 -1.64 1.57
CA THR A 140 13.73 -1.43 2.59
C THR A 140 14.03 -0.22 3.46
N VAL A 141 15.27 -0.07 3.93
CA VAL A 141 15.67 1.07 4.78
C VAL A 141 15.58 2.39 4.00
N THR A 142 16.10 2.43 2.77
CA THR A 142 16.09 3.64 1.94
C THR A 142 14.68 4.03 1.54
N SER A 143 13.84 3.09 1.14
CA SER A 143 12.44 3.33 0.78
C SER A 143 11.60 3.77 1.99
N THR A 144 11.86 3.18 3.16
CA THR A 144 11.17 3.59 4.39
C THR A 144 11.53 5.03 4.79
N ARG A 145 12.80 5.41 4.69
CA ARG A 145 13.23 6.79 4.95
C ARG A 145 12.55 7.75 3.98
N ALA A 146 12.60 7.48 2.68
CA ALA A 146 11.93 8.29 1.66
C ALA A 146 10.42 8.45 1.91
N ALA A 147 9.74 7.39 2.37
CA ALA A 147 8.31 7.44 2.68
C ALA A 147 8.02 8.28 3.95
N ILE A 148 8.90 8.24 4.95
CA ILE A 148 8.80 9.08 6.16
C ILE A 148 9.03 10.54 5.80
N ASP A 149 10.06 10.86 5.02
CA ASP A 149 10.36 12.22 4.58
C ASP A 149 9.18 12.79 3.77
N LEU A 150 8.62 12.01 2.84
CA LEU A 150 7.44 12.40 2.07
C LEU A 150 6.23 12.67 2.99
N ARG A 151 5.99 11.83 3.99
CA ARG A 151 4.94 12.04 4.97
C ARG A 151 5.11 13.36 5.71
N GLU A 152 6.33 13.69 6.14
CA GLU A 152 6.62 14.93 6.85
C GLU A 152 6.33 16.15 5.97
N VAL A 153 6.76 16.12 4.71
CA VAL A 153 6.48 17.19 3.73
C VAL A 153 4.97 17.33 3.50
N LEU A 154 4.24 16.24 3.30
CA LEU A 154 2.79 16.26 3.09
C LEU A 154 2.05 16.82 4.32
N THR A 155 2.51 16.48 5.53
CA THR A 155 1.92 16.99 6.77
C THR A 155 2.10 18.50 6.87
N LYS A 156 3.32 19.02 6.65
CA LYS A 156 3.62 20.46 6.63
C LYS A 156 2.77 21.21 5.60
N LEU A 157 2.69 20.70 4.36
CA LEU A 157 1.87 21.31 3.31
C LEU A 157 0.38 21.35 3.67
N THR A 158 -0.11 20.32 4.37
CA THR A 158 -1.51 20.28 4.81
C THR A 158 -1.79 21.30 5.91
N GLU A 159 -0.86 21.47 6.84
CA GLU A 159 -0.94 22.47 7.91
C GLU A 159 -0.90 23.89 7.35
N GLU A 160 0.03 24.19 6.46
CA GLU A 160 0.14 25.49 5.77
C GLU A 160 -1.14 25.82 4.97
N ASN A 161 -1.68 24.86 4.23
CA ASN A 161 -2.94 25.04 3.51
C ASN A 161 -4.13 25.30 4.45
N ALA A 162 -4.18 24.66 5.60
CA ALA A 162 -5.22 24.91 6.60
C ALA A 162 -5.11 26.32 7.19
N GLU A 163 -3.89 26.79 7.42
CA GLU A 163 -3.62 28.15 7.92
C GLU A 163 -4.00 29.22 6.88
N LEU A 164 -3.64 29.00 5.61
CA LEU A 164 -4.04 29.88 4.51
C LEU A 164 -5.56 29.98 4.35
N ARG A 165 -6.27 28.86 4.48
CA ARG A 165 -7.75 28.87 4.45
C ARG A 165 -8.32 29.68 5.61
N ARG A 166 -7.81 29.54 6.83
CA ARG A 166 -8.24 30.32 7.99
C ARG A 166 -7.99 31.82 7.80
N LEU A 167 -6.87 32.18 7.18
CA LEU A 167 -6.57 33.60 6.87
C LEU A 167 -7.50 34.14 5.79
N ALA A 168 -7.82 33.36 4.76
CA ALA A 168 -8.78 33.73 3.73
C ALA A 168 -10.17 33.95 4.31
N GLU A 169 -10.68 33.06 5.16
CA GLU A 169 -11.95 33.21 5.87
C GLU A 169 -12.01 34.47 6.74
N LYS A 170 -10.90 34.77 7.46
CA LYS A 170 -10.80 35.99 8.25
C LYS A 170 -10.81 37.26 7.38
N ALA A 171 -10.13 37.20 6.23
CA ALA A 171 -10.11 38.32 5.29
C ALA A 171 -11.50 38.56 4.67
N GLU A 172 -12.21 37.53 4.28
CA GLU A 172 -13.59 37.60 3.77
C GLU A 172 -14.54 38.20 4.84
N ALA A 173 -14.43 37.71 6.08
CA ALA A 173 -15.25 38.21 7.18
C ALA A 173 -14.95 39.70 7.50
N ALA A 174 -13.68 40.14 7.40
CA ALA A 174 -13.30 41.53 7.56
C ALA A 174 -13.87 42.39 6.44
N GLN A 175 -13.79 41.93 5.18
CA GLN A 175 -14.36 42.64 4.04
C GLN A 175 -15.89 42.77 4.15
N ALA A 176 -16.58 41.72 4.58
CA ALA A 176 -18.02 41.77 4.80
C ALA A 176 -18.41 42.80 5.86
N ARG A 177 -17.71 42.88 7.00
CA ARG A 177 -17.91 43.89 8.04
C ARG A 177 -17.69 45.29 7.51
N THR A 178 -16.61 45.52 6.79
CA THR A 178 -16.32 46.87 6.21
C THR A 178 -17.40 47.26 5.20
N ALA A 179 -17.92 46.33 4.39
CA ALA A 179 -19.00 46.60 3.46
C ALA A 179 -20.33 46.94 4.15
N GLU A 180 -20.64 46.29 5.28
CA GLU A 180 -21.81 46.61 6.10
C GLU A 180 -21.68 47.98 6.75
N GLU A 181 -20.52 48.30 7.33
CA GLU A 181 -20.25 49.64 7.91
C GLU A 181 -20.36 50.73 6.86
N LEU A 182 -19.87 50.51 5.66
CA LEU A 182 -19.96 51.49 4.56
C LEU A 182 -21.42 51.67 4.09
N LYS A 183 -22.23 50.61 4.07
CA LYS A 183 -23.67 50.73 3.79
C LYS A 183 -24.39 51.50 4.88
N ALA A 184 -24.15 51.21 6.14
CA ALA A 184 -24.73 51.91 7.28
C ALA A 184 -24.34 53.37 7.29
N PHE A 185 -23.08 53.70 6.94
CA PHE A 185 -22.62 55.10 6.82
C PHE A 185 -23.33 55.85 5.67
N ARG A 186 -23.48 55.23 4.50
CA ARG A 186 -24.20 55.82 3.36
C ARG A 186 -25.67 56.09 3.69
N GLU A 187 -26.36 55.19 4.36
CA GLU A 187 -27.75 55.36 4.77
C GLU A 187 -27.90 56.54 5.76
N LYS A 188 -26.94 56.73 6.69
CA LYS A 188 -26.94 57.86 7.61
C LYS A 188 -26.63 59.20 6.96
N THR A 189 -25.92 59.23 5.84
CA THR A 189 -25.49 60.49 5.17
C THR A 189 -26.44 60.89 4.05
N SER A 190 -27.42 60.03 3.70
CA SER A 190 -28.45 60.30 2.68
C SER A 190 -29.78 60.85 3.25
N LEU A 191 -29.81 61.12 4.56
CA LEU A 191 -30.86 61.84 5.28
C LEU A 191 -30.42 63.29 5.58
#